data_b2c18be46145826936e8c7e840497c63
#
_entry.id   b2c18be46145826936e8c7e840497c63
#
_cell.length_a   1.000
_cell.length_b   1.000
_cell.length_c   1.000
_cell.angle_alpha   90.00
_cell.angle_beta   90.00
_cell.angle_gamma   90.00
#
_symmetry.space_group_name_H-M   'P 1'
#
loop_
_entity.id
_entity.type
_entity.pdbx_description
1 polymer ?
#
loop_
_entity_poly.entity_id
_entity_poly.type
_entity_poly.pdbx_seq_one_letter_code
_entity_poly.pdbx_strand_id
1 'polypeptide(L)'
;MLAALAILAACSTPRVPAVAPSTLPLPISTTRPALTSAPTTSAVPGQQSSVAPIATTVARSIPKAVVSLSPTATETLFALGAGGLVKAADNLSSYPPSAPRTDLTGATPDIDKLLAFGPDLVVLSDDRAGTAATLAARGVTVILQPPAMSLDDSYAQIRQLGAAIGKTAEAQQLVGGMQAKIAEIISKTPATPLRYYHERTAQFASVTSASFLGQLYGLLNLRSIADVGSAPGTRDATLSAQAIIDANPDLIVLADTKCCRQTSDTLRARPGWSALMAITTNTVVIVDDDLANQWGPRIVDLLQAISGRLLARTAS
;
A
#
# COMPACT_ATOMS: atom_id res chain seq x y z
N MET A 1 58.77 -14.39 -44.00
CA MET A 1 58.46 -15.80 -43.95
C MET A 1 58.14 -16.16 -42.50
N LEU A 2 56.86 -16.30 -42.14
CA LEU A 2 56.39 -17.09 -41.02
C LEU A 2 54.88 -17.27 -41.23
N ALA A 3 54.42 -18.48 -41.27
CA ALA A 3 53.09 -18.90 -41.62
C ALA A 3 52.14 -18.77 -40.44
N ALA A 4 50.93 -18.21 -40.69
CA ALA A 4 49.83 -18.21 -39.75
C ALA A 4 49.03 -19.50 -39.88
N LEU A 5 48.91 -20.25 -38.79
CA LEU A 5 48.14 -21.47 -38.68
C LEU A 5 46.75 -21.11 -38.13
N ALA A 6 45.68 -21.24 -38.94
CA ALA A 6 44.29 -21.06 -38.54
C ALA A 6 43.76 -22.37 -37.98
N ILE A 7 43.34 -22.38 -36.73
CA ILE A 7 42.61 -23.48 -36.09
C ILE A 7 41.11 -23.20 -36.19
N LEU A 8 40.40 -24.02 -37.00
CA LEU A 8 38.95 -24.06 -37.03
C LEU A 8 38.43 -24.93 -35.87
N ALA A 9 37.77 -24.34 -34.92
CA ALA A 9 37.02 -25.06 -33.89
C ALA A 9 35.57 -25.22 -34.35
N ALA A 10 35.16 -26.47 -34.58
CA ALA A 10 33.79 -26.85 -34.89
C ALA A 10 32.97 -26.92 -33.59
N CYS A 11 32.01 -26.02 -33.42
CA CYS A 11 31.01 -26.10 -32.33
C CYS A 11 29.87 -27.03 -32.75
N SER A 12 29.79 -28.20 -32.11
CA SER A 12 28.66 -29.12 -32.19
C SER A 12 27.57 -28.68 -31.22
N THR A 13 26.40 -28.34 -31.74
CA THR A 13 25.20 -28.06 -30.93
C THR A 13 24.52 -29.36 -30.53
N PRO A 14 24.13 -29.54 -29.24
CA PRO A 14 23.32 -30.69 -28.84
C PRO A 14 21.87 -30.50 -29.26
N ARG A 15 21.33 -31.52 -29.93
CA ARG A 15 19.93 -31.61 -30.36
C ARG A 15 19.06 -32.02 -29.18
N VAL A 16 18.10 -31.20 -28.81
CA VAL A 16 17.07 -31.52 -27.81
C VAL A 16 15.99 -32.38 -28.49
N PRO A 17 15.57 -33.52 -27.92
CA PRO A 17 14.48 -34.33 -28.49
C PRO A 17 13.13 -33.65 -28.22
N ALA A 18 12.29 -33.61 -29.27
CA ALA A 18 10.92 -33.14 -29.19
C ALA A 18 10.05 -34.11 -28.38
N VAL A 19 9.34 -33.58 -27.37
CA VAL A 19 8.32 -34.29 -26.60
C VAL A 19 6.99 -34.16 -27.35
N ALA A 20 6.39 -35.30 -27.71
CA ALA A 20 5.07 -35.36 -28.33
C ALA A 20 3.94 -35.08 -27.32
N PRO A 21 2.83 -34.45 -27.73
CA PRO A 21 1.72 -34.21 -26.85
C PRO A 21 0.91 -35.49 -26.59
N SER A 22 0.80 -35.90 -25.32
CA SER A 22 -0.11 -36.98 -24.88
C SER A 22 -1.51 -36.45 -24.79
N THR A 23 -2.38 -36.89 -25.65
CA THR A 23 -3.82 -36.74 -25.57
C THR A 23 -4.40 -37.84 -24.70
N LEU A 24 -4.98 -37.48 -23.55
CA LEU A 24 -5.82 -38.37 -22.74
C LEU A 24 -7.29 -37.90 -22.86
N PRO A 25 -8.24 -38.79 -23.14
CA PRO A 25 -9.65 -38.45 -23.21
C PRO A 25 -10.27 -38.40 -21.80
N LEU A 26 -11.08 -37.39 -21.56
CA LEU A 26 -11.92 -37.25 -20.36
C LEU A 26 -13.17 -38.17 -20.49
N PRO A 27 -13.56 -38.92 -19.47
CA PRO A 27 -14.88 -39.59 -19.45
C PRO A 27 -15.95 -38.60 -18.97
N ILE A 28 -16.96 -38.39 -19.81
CA ILE A 28 -18.23 -37.77 -19.46
C ILE A 28 -19.05 -38.82 -18.73
N SER A 29 -19.41 -38.59 -17.49
CA SER A 29 -20.41 -39.40 -16.77
C SER A 29 -21.52 -38.48 -16.25
N THR A 30 -22.60 -38.45 -17.02
CA THR A 30 -23.89 -37.93 -16.61
C THR A 30 -24.63 -39.03 -15.85
N THR A 31 -24.85 -38.83 -14.55
CA THR A 31 -25.95 -39.56 -13.87
C THR A 31 -26.47 -38.70 -12.70
N ARG A 32 -27.70 -38.26 -12.87
CA ARG A 32 -28.54 -37.60 -11.88
C ARG A 32 -29.31 -38.68 -11.12
N PRO A 33 -29.29 -38.77 -9.79
CA PRO A 33 -30.28 -39.53 -9.04
C PRO A 33 -31.42 -38.64 -8.55
N ALA A 34 -32.59 -39.23 -8.61
CA ALA A 34 -33.87 -38.69 -8.24
C ALA A 34 -34.04 -38.56 -6.71
N LEU A 35 -34.90 -37.62 -6.35
CA LEU A 35 -35.49 -37.43 -5.02
C LEU A 35 -36.28 -38.70 -4.58
N THR A 36 -35.98 -39.20 -3.37
CA THR A 36 -36.86 -40.10 -2.67
C THR A 36 -36.98 -39.70 -1.20
N SER A 37 -38.20 -39.73 -0.75
CA SER A 37 -38.80 -39.29 0.49
C SER A 37 -38.16 -39.83 1.78
N ALA A 38 -38.38 -39.10 2.87
CA ALA A 38 -38.06 -39.40 4.25
C ALA A 38 -38.70 -40.69 4.79
N PRO A 39 -38.16 -41.22 5.90
CA PRO A 39 -39.00 -41.48 7.04
C PRO A 39 -38.52 -40.84 8.35
N THR A 40 -39.52 -40.44 9.09
CA THR A 40 -39.57 -40.03 10.47
C THR A 40 -39.04 -41.10 11.43
N THR A 41 -38.15 -40.74 12.38
CA THR A 41 -38.08 -41.49 13.66
C THR A 41 -37.46 -40.68 14.78
N SER A 42 -38.23 -40.49 15.82
CA SER A 42 -37.98 -40.42 17.26
C SER A 42 -36.79 -39.62 17.83
N ALA A 43 -37.15 -38.59 18.57
CA ALA A 43 -36.36 -37.86 19.52
C ALA A 43 -35.89 -38.73 20.70
N VAL A 44 -34.59 -38.55 21.04
CA VAL A 44 -34.04 -38.86 22.38
C VAL A 44 -33.55 -37.51 22.96
N PRO A 45 -33.95 -37.14 24.18
CA PRO A 45 -33.50 -35.89 24.79
C PRO A 45 -32.12 -36.10 25.39
N GLY A 46 -31.08 -35.68 24.65
CA GLY A 46 -29.75 -35.48 25.18
C GLY A 46 -29.59 -34.03 25.58
N GLN A 47 -29.42 -33.76 26.88
CA GLN A 47 -29.07 -32.44 27.40
C GLN A 47 -27.74 -31.99 26.82
N GLN A 48 -27.78 -31.10 25.84
CA GLN A 48 -26.66 -30.28 25.46
C GLN A 48 -26.71 -29.03 26.33
N SER A 49 -25.85 -29.00 27.35
CA SER A 49 -25.50 -27.77 28.04
C SER A 49 -24.81 -26.82 27.05
N SER A 50 -25.59 -26.00 26.40
CA SER A 50 -25.14 -24.87 25.61
C SER A 50 -24.56 -23.84 26.59
N VAL A 51 -23.27 -23.98 26.88
CA VAL A 51 -22.51 -22.84 27.45
C VAL A 51 -22.36 -21.82 26.31
N ALA A 52 -23.30 -20.89 26.26
CA ALA A 52 -23.14 -19.71 25.44
C ALA A 52 -21.83 -19.01 25.85
N PRO A 53 -20.94 -18.64 24.92
CA PRO A 53 -19.83 -17.79 25.26
C PRO A 53 -20.42 -16.48 25.77
N ILE A 54 -20.20 -16.19 27.05
CA ILE A 54 -20.46 -14.88 27.61
C ILE A 54 -19.49 -13.95 26.90
N ALA A 55 -19.92 -13.34 25.80
CA ALA A 55 -19.27 -12.17 25.24
C ALA A 55 -19.44 -11.07 26.27
N THR A 56 -18.51 -10.99 27.21
CA THR A 56 -18.37 -9.83 28.06
C THR A 56 -17.98 -8.69 27.15
N THR A 57 -18.98 -7.97 26.63
CA THR A 57 -18.78 -6.66 26.01
C THR A 57 -18.39 -5.76 27.16
N VAL A 58 -17.09 -5.73 27.48
CA VAL A 58 -16.53 -4.66 28.27
C VAL A 58 -16.77 -3.42 27.41
N ALA A 59 -17.69 -2.57 27.84
CA ALA A 59 -17.92 -1.27 27.24
C ALA A 59 -16.59 -0.52 27.37
N ARG A 60 -15.78 -0.55 26.30
CA ARG A 60 -14.50 0.11 26.25
C ARG A 60 -14.80 1.61 26.33
N SER A 61 -14.37 2.25 27.42
CA SER A 61 -14.50 3.70 27.54
C SER A 61 -13.80 4.37 26.37
N ILE A 62 -14.41 5.42 25.82
CA ILE A 62 -13.79 6.24 24.76
C ILE A 62 -12.48 6.79 25.32
N PRO A 63 -11.35 6.65 24.61
CA PRO A 63 -10.06 7.13 25.07
C PRO A 63 -10.04 8.65 25.19
N LYS A 64 -9.34 9.15 26.20
CA LYS A 64 -9.13 10.58 26.47
C LYS A 64 -7.73 11.06 26.10
N ALA A 65 -6.79 10.13 26.02
CA ALA A 65 -5.39 10.40 25.72
C ALA A 65 -4.86 9.36 24.72
N VAL A 66 -4.56 9.80 23.53
CA VAL A 66 -4.03 8.95 22.45
C VAL A 66 -2.57 9.32 22.19
N VAL A 67 -1.69 8.32 22.13
CA VAL A 67 -0.36 8.46 21.55
C VAL A 67 -0.34 7.74 20.21
N SER A 68 0.02 8.45 19.16
CA SER A 68 0.09 7.88 17.80
C SER A 68 1.53 7.70 17.35
N LEU A 69 1.94 6.46 17.15
CA LEU A 69 3.24 6.09 16.60
C LEU A 69 3.12 5.62 15.13
N SER A 70 2.24 6.28 14.40
CA SER A 70 1.97 6.04 12.98
C SER A 70 1.55 7.34 12.31
N PRO A 71 2.29 7.85 11.33
CA PRO A 71 1.89 9.04 10.58
C PRO A 71 0.50 8.90 9.95
N THR A 72 0.16 7.74 9.40
CA THR A 72 -1.16 7.46 8.82
C THR A 72 -2.27 7.51 9.87
N ALA A 73 -2.04 6.95 11.06
CA ALA A 73 -3.02 7.01 12.15
C ALA A 73 -3.17 8.43 12.70
N THR A 74 -2.06 9.18 12.83
CA THR A 74 -2.09 10.60 13.23
C THR A 74 -2.97 11.40 12.28
N GLU A 75 -2.73 11.30 10.97
CA GLU A 75 -3.53 11.96 9.95
C GLU A 75 -5.00 11.57 10.04
N THR A 76 -5.29 10.28 10.21
CA THR A 76 -6.65 9.76 10.34
C THR A 76 -7.36 10.30 11.57
N LEU A 77 -6.71 10.34 12.74
CA LEU A 77 -7.26 10.92 13.98
C LEU A 77 -7.67 12.37 13.79
N PHE A 78 -6.83 13.17 13.13
CA PHE A 78 -7.15 14.56 12.84
C PHE A 78 -8.29 14.70 11.83
N ALA A 79 -8.31 13.86 10.77
CA ALA A 79 -9.38 13.84 9.78
C ALA A 79 -10.74 13.45 10.38
N LEU A 80 -10.75 12.63 11.44
CA LEU A 80 -11.93 12.27 12.21
C LEU A 80 -12.34 13.34 13.24
N GLY A 81 -11.66 14.49 13.30
CA GLY A 81 -11.91 15.54 14.28
C GLY A 81 -11.49 15.18 15.71
N ALA A 82 -10.62 14.18 15.86
CA ALA A 82 -10.15 13.70 17.16
C ALA A 82 -8.74 14.18 17.52
N GLY A 83 -8.21 15.20 16.83
CA GLY A 83 -6.88 15.75 17.10
C GLY A 83 -6.67 16.20 18.56
N GLY A 84 -7.72 16.68 19.24
CA GLY A 84 -7.65 17.05 20.66
C GLY A 84 -7.38 15.90 21.63
N LEU A 85 -7.59 14.64 21.20
CA LEU A 85 -7.25 13.45 21.97
C LEU A 85 -5.78 13.09 21.84
N VAL A 86 -5.09 13.49 20.77
CA VAL A 86 -3.69 13.16 20.51
C VAL A 86 -2.79 13.97 21.44
N LYS A 87 -2.12 13.29 22.37
CA LYS A 87 -1.20 13.90 23.35
C LYS A 87 0.24 13.91 22.84
N ALA A 88 0.61 12.93 22.03
CA ALA A 88 1.91 12.85 21.38
C ALA A 88 1.79 12.09 20.06
N ALA A 89 2.61 12.47 19.09
CA ALA A 89 2.79 11.78 17.83
C ALA A 89 4.28 11.50 17.61
N ASP A 90 4.62 10.48 16.81
CA ASP A 90 5.99 10.15 16.51
C ASP A 90 6.69 11.24 15.67
N ASN A 91 8.00 11.09 15.51
CA ASN A 91 8.84 12.06 14.80
C ASN A 91 8.57 12.12 13.29
N LEU A 92 7.88 11.15 12.72
CA LEU A 92 7.50 11.09 11.30
C LEU A 92 6.08 11.62 11.03
N SER A 93 5.27 11.86 12.07
CA SER A 93 3.91 12.40 11.98
C SER A 93 3.92 13.89 11.65
N SER A 94 4.26 14.24 10.41
CA SER A 94 4.41 15.61 9.94
C SER A 94 3.09 16.31 9.56
N TYR A 95 2.00 15.55 9.43
CA TYR A 95 0.69 16.07 9.03
C TYR A 95 -0.43 15.65 9.99
N PRO A 96 -1.36 16.58 10.29
CA PRO A 96 -1.34 18.01 9.96
C PRO A 96 -0.20 18.73 10.73
N PRO A 97 0.17 19.96 10.33
CA PRO A 97 1.20 20.73 11.05
C PRO A 97 0.91 20.99 12.54
N SER A 98 -0.35 20.88 12.92
CA SER A 98 -0.81 21.02 14.32
C SER A 98 -0.68 19.72 15.13
N ALA A 99 -0.24 18.61 14.55
CA ALA A 99 -0.02 17.38 15.29
C ALA A 99 1.09 17.58 16.35
N PRO A 100 0.89 17.10 17.60
CA PRO A 100 1.88 17.27 18.69
C PRO A 100 3.04 16.29 18.49
N ARG A 101 3.86 16.56 17.47
CA ARG A 101 5.01 15.74 17.09
C ARG A 101 6.10 15.80 18.17
N THR A 102 6.66 14.65 18.50
CA THR A 102 7.71 14.47 19.52
C THR A 102 8.95 13.80 18.90
N ASP A 103 9.91 13.42 19.75
CA ASP A 103 11.08 12.61 19.39
C ASP A 103 10.81 11.09 19.49
N LEU A 104 9.58 10.67 19.81
CA LEU A 104 9.20 9.26 19.81
C LEU A 104 9.37 8.66 18.42
N THR A 105 9.82 7.41 18.35
CA THR A 105 9.97 6.65 17.12
C THR A 105 8.93 5.54 17.04
N GLY A 106 8.33 5.32 15.86
CA GLY A 106 7.32 4.27 15.68
C GLY A 106 7.88 2.85 15.79
N ALA A 107 9.13 2.63 15.35
CA ALA A 107 9.72 1.29 15.28
C ALA A 107 10.25 0.77 16.63
N THR A 108 10.88 1.63 17.43
CA THR A 108 11.49 1.30 18.72
C THR A 108 11.24 2.44 19.69
N PRO A 109 9.99 2.61 20.17
CA PRO A 109 9.67 3.71 21.06
C PRO A 109 10.29 3.52 22.45
N ASP A 110 10.71 4.62 23.04
CA ASP A 110 11.03 4.69 24.46
C ASP A 110 9.72 4.60 25.25
N ILE A 111 9.49 3.47 25.91
CA ILE A 111 8.25 3.15 26.61
C ILE A 111 7.99 4.11 27.78
N ASP A 112 9.01 4.48 28.53
CA ASP A 112 8.84 5.36 29.70
C ASP A 112 8.50 6.79 29.25
N LYS A 113 9.15 7.29 28.21
CA LYS A 113 8.77 8.56 27.59
C LYS A 113 7.34 8.53 27.02
N LEU A 114 6.94 7.43 26.37
CA LEU A 114 5.60 7.27 25.83
C LEU A 114 4.56 7.30 26.96
N LEU A 115 4.79 6.55 28.05
CA LEU A 115 3.88 6.47 29.19
C LEU A 115 3.79 7.81 29.95
N ALA A 116 4.79 8.67 29.90
CA ALA A 116 4.74 10.00 30.50
C ALA A 116 3.63 10.91 29.92
N PHE A 117 3.14 10.62 28.70
CA PHE A 117 1.98 11.28 28.12
C PHE A 117 0.63 10.78 28.66
N GLY A 118 0.62 9.77 29.53
CA GLY A 118 -0.56 9.19 30.15
C GLY A 118 -1.57 8.60 29.17
N PRO A 119 -1.15 7.83 28.13
CA PRO A 119 -2.08 7.32 27.13
C PRO A 119 -2.98 6.23 27.70
N ASP A 120 -4.25 6.26 27.31
CA ASP A 120 -5.20 5.15 27.44
C ASP A 120 -5.37 4.37 26.13
N LEU A 121 -4.90 4.96 25.02
CA LEU A 121 -4.79 4.31 23.71
C LEU A 121 -3.47 4.67 23.04
N VAL A 122 -2.79 3.64 22.50
CA VAL A 122 -1.62 3.81 21.61
C VAL A 122 -1.91 3.17 20.27
N VAL A 123 -1.59 3.88 19.19
CA VAL A 123 -1.71 3.36 17.82
C VAL A 123 -0.31 3.13 17.26
N LEU A 124 -0.04 1.90 16.80
CA LEU A 124 1.23 1.46 16.21
C LEU A 124 1.02 1.09 14.74
N SER A 125 2.01 1.34 13.89
CA SER A 125 2.07 0.76 12.53
C SER A 125 2.99 -0.45 12.44
N ASP A 126 3.80 -0.70 13.47
CA ASP A 126 4.76 -1.81 13.55
C ASP A 126 4.90 -2.27 15.00
N ASP A 127 5.08 -3.55 15.21
CA ASP A 127 5.28 -4.13 16.56
C ASP A 127 6.45 -5.13 16.61
N ARG A 128 7.45 -4.98 15.75
CA ARG A 128 8.64 -5.84 15.76
C ARG A 128 9.42 -5.79 17.07
N ALA A 129 9.30 -4.72 17.83
CA ALA A 129 9.91 -4.55 19.13
C ALA A 129 9.10 -5.15 20.30
N GLY A 130 7.90 -5.72 20.06
CA GLY A 130 7.03 -6.21 21.13
C GLY A 130 6.42 -5.11 22.01
N THR A 131 6.32 -3.92 21.46
CA THR A 131 5.78 -2.72 22.12
C THR A 131 4.35 -2.92 22.60
N ALA A 132 3.51 -3.58 21.77
CA ALA A 132 2.11 -3.82 22.10
C ALA A 132 1.94 -4.66 23.37
N ALA A 133 2.69 -5.73 23.53
CA ALA A 133 2.65 -6.57 24.73
C ALA A 133 3.12 -5.80 25.97
N THR A 134 4.18 -5.00 25.83
CA THR A 134 4.72 -4.19 26.93
C THR A 134 3.71 -3.13 27.40
N LEU A 135 3.03 -2.46 26.49
CA LEU A 135 2.00 -1.45 26.81
C LEU A 135 0.74 -2.10 27.41
N ALA A 136 0.30 -3.23 26.85
CA ALA A 136 -0.84 -3.98 27.37
C ALA A 136 -0.61 -4.44 28.83
N ALA A 137 0.61 -4.88 29.17
CA ALA A 137 0.98 -5.22 30.55
C ALA A 137 0.94 -4.02 31.51
N ARG A 138 1.00 -2.80 30.98
CA ARG A 138 0.85 -1.53 31.73
C ARG A 138 -0.58 -1.00 31.72
N GLY A 139 -1.56 -1.77 31.21
CA GLY A 139 -2.98 -1.39 31.15
C GLY A 139 -3.35 -0.44 30.01
N VAL A 140 -2.43 -0.19 29.07
CA VAL A 140 -2.69 0.68 27.91
C VAL A 140 -3.32 -0.14 26.78
N THR A 141 -4.41 0.38 26.19
CA THR A 141 -4.98 -0.21 25.00
C THR A 141 -4.06 0.04 23.79
N VAL A 142 -3.84 -0.98 22.96
CA VAL A 142 -3.04 -0.84 21.73
C VAL A 142 -3.87 -1.22 20.51
N ILE A 143 -3.77 -0.42 19.46
CA ILE A 143 -4.25 -0.73 18.12
C ILE A 143 -3.04 -0.84 17.20
N LEU A 144 -2.89 -1.99 16.54
CA LEU A 144 -1.88 -2.19 15.51
C LEU A 144 -2.53 -2.03 14.13
N GLN A 145 -2.01 -1.10 13.34
CA GLN A 145 -2.42 -0.81 11.97
C GLN A 145 -1.21 -0.91 11.03
N PRO A 146 -0.84 -2.13 10.62
CA PRO A 146 0.28 -2.33 9.71
C PRO A 146 0.00 -1.65 8.35
N PRO A 147 1.03 -1.45 7.50
CA PRO A 147 0.85 -0.90 6.17
C PRO A 147 -0.28 -1.59 5.40
N ALA A 148 -1.21 -0.79 4.88
CA ALA A 148 -2.31 -1.31 4.08
C ALA A 148 -1.79 -1.95 2.80
N MET A 149 -2.44 -3.04 2.42
CA MET A 149 -2.13 -3.80 1.22
C MET A 149 -3.07 -3.46 0.07
N SER A 150 -4.24 -2.87 0.40
CA SER A 150 -5.31 -2.48 -0.50
C SER A 150 -6.04 -1.24 0.02
N LEU A 151 -6.87 -0.62 -0.82
CA LEU A 151 -7.78 0.43 -0.38
C LEU A 151 -8.76 -0.05 0.70
N ASP A 152 -9.21 -1.30 0.59
CA ASP A 152 -10.13 -1.86 1.59
C ASP A 152 -9.48 -1.97 2.96
N ASP A 153 -8.18 -2.31 3.02
CA ASP A 153 -7.43 -2.30 4.29
C ASP A 153 -7.34 -0.89 4.87
N SER A 154 -7.03 0.11 4.03
CA SER A 154 -7.01 1.52 4.44
C SER A 154 -8.36 1.94 5.01
N TYR A 155 -9.46 1.65 4.31
CA TYR A 155 -10.81 1.96 4.77
C TYR A 155 -11.19 1.20 6.06
N ALA A 156 -10.77 -0.06 6.19
CA ALA A 156 -10.99 -0.84 7.41
C ALA A 156 -10.25 -0.23 8.61
N GLN A 157 -9.02 0.20 8.42
CA GLN A 157 -8.22 0.85 9.47
C GLN A 157 -8.83 2.19 9.91
N ILE A 158 -9.31 3.02 8.97
CA ILE A 158 -10.03 4.27 9.30
C ILE A 158 -11.28 3.96 10.14
N ARG A 159 -12.09 2.96 9.74
CA ARG A 159 -13.29 2.57 10.50
C ARG A 159 -12.94 2.00 11.87
N GLN A 160 -11.90 1.16 11.95
CA GLN A 160 -11.42 0.60 13.22
C GLN A 160 -11.03 1.70 14.20
N LEU A 161 -10.25 2.68 13.72
CA LEU A 161 -9.81 3.80 14.55
C LEU A 161 -11.00 4.67 14.97
N GLY A 162 -11.92 4.99 14.04
CA GLY A 162 -13.14 5.71 14.35
C GLY A 162 -13.99 5.02 15.40
N ALA A 163 -14.18 3.71 15.33
CA ALA A 163 -14.89 2.94 16.33
C ALA A 163 -14.20 2.98 17.70
N ALA A 164 -12.87 2.88 17.72
CA ALA A 164 -12.09 2.88 18.95
C ALA A 164 -12.16 4.22 19.72
N ILE A 165 -12.32 5.32 19.01
CA ILE A 165 -12.36 6.68 19.58
C ILE A 165 -13.80 7.26 19.66
N GLY A 166 -14.83 6.45 19.42
CA GLY A 166 -16.22 6.89 19.45
C GLY A 166 -16.64 7.78 18.27
N LYS A 167 -15.95 7.70 17.14
CA LYS A 167 -16.15 8.48 15.91
C LYS A 167 -16.58 7.60 14.72
N THR A 168 -17.48 6.64 14.97
CA THR A 168 -17.90 5.67 13.95
C THR A 168 -18.61 6.34 12.77
N ALA A 169 -19.50 7.31 13.02
CA ALA A 169 -20.21 8.01 11.96
C ALA A 169 -19.28 8.84 11.09
N GLU A 170 -18.36 9.57 11.72
CA GLU A 170 -17.35 10.38 11.03
C GLU A 170 -16.41 9.51 10.19
N ALA A 171 -16.03 8.33 10.69
CA ALA A 171 -15.21 7.39 9.93
C ALA A 171 -15.96 6.83 8.70
N GLN A 172 -17.24 6.53 8.83
CA GLN A 172 -18.07 6.10 7.69
C GLN A 172 -18.20 7.22 6.65
N GLN A 173 -18.42 8.45 7.10
CA GLN A 173 -18.52 9.62 6.23
C GLN A 173 -17.19 9.89 5.52
N LEU A 174 -16.06 9.84 6.25
CA LEU A 174 -14.71 10.02 5.68
C LEU A 174 -14.44 9.00 4.59
N VAL A 175 -14.66 7.70 4.87
CA VAL A 175 -14.45 6.64 3.88
C VAL A 175 -15.39 6.79 2.68
N GLY A 176 -16.66 7.11 2.89
CA GLY A 176 -17.61 7.37 1.80
C GLY A 176 -17.18 8.54 0.93
N GLY A 177 -16.68 9.61 1.53
CA GLY A 177 -16.12 10.78 0.83
C GLY A 177 -14.89 10.42 0.00
N MET A 178 -13.96 9.62 0.57
CA MET A 178 -12.78 9.11 -0.16
C MET A 178 -13.19 8.27 -1.38
N GLN A 179 -14.11 7.34 -1.19
CA GLN A 179 -14.60 6.47 -2.27
C GLN A 179 -15.25 7.28 -3.40
N ALA A 180 -16.13 8.22 -3.06
CA ALA A 180 -16.77 9.09 -4.04
C ALA A 180 -15.75 9.94 -4.81
N LYS A 181 -14.76 10.50 -4.10
CA LYS A 181 -13.72 11.31 -4.73
C LYS A 181 -12.80 10.50 -5.63
N ILE A 182 -12.41 9.29 -5.23
CA ILE A 182 -11.63 8.37 -6.07
C ILE A 182 -12.43 8.00 -7.33
N ALA A 183 -13.71 7.68 -7.22
CA ALA A 183 -14.56 7.40 -8.37
C ALA A 183 -14.67 8.60 -9.32
N GLU A 184 -14.79 9.82 -8.79
CA GLU A 184 -14.78 11.05 -9.57
C GLU A 184 -13.45 11.23 -10.32
N ILE A 185 -12.31 11.03 -9.64
CA ILE A 185 -10.97 11.13 -10.25
C ILE A 185 -10.82 10.13 -11.38
N ILE A 186 -11.20 8.86 -11.16
CA ILE A 186 -11.14 7.80 -12.18
C ILE A 186 -11.97 8.19 -13.40
N SER A 187 -13.20 8.68 -13.19
CA SER A 187 -14.11 9.03 -14.30
C SER A 187 -13.60 10.17 -15.18
N LYS A 188 -12.77 11.05 -14.62
CA LYS A 188 -12.17 12.18 -15.33
C LYS A 188 -10.82 11.89 -15.95
N THR A 189 -10.13 10.84 -15.49
CA THR A 189 -8.78 10.50 -15.95
C THR A 189 -8.87 9.79 -17.32
N PRO A 190 -8.02 10.16 -18.30
CA PRO A 190 -7.98 9.46 -19.58
C PRO A 190 -7.72 7.97 -19.41
N ALA A 191 -8.50 7.13 -20.10
CA ALA A 191 -8.43 5.67 -19.98
C ALA A 191 -7.24 5.04 -20.74
N THR A 192 -6.36 5.85 -21.34
CA THR A 192 -5.19 5.36 -22.09
C THR A 192 -4.20 4.66 -21.16
N PRO A 193 -3.84 3.40 -21.42
CA PRO A 193 -2.82 2.72 -20.65
C PRO A 193 -1.45 3.41 -20.78
N LEU A 194 -0.86 3.80 -19.67
CA LEU A 194 0.44 4.48 -19.64
C LEU A 194 1.39 3.74 -18.69
N ARG A 195 2.68 3.85 -18.94
CA ARG A 195 3.72 3.30 -18.07
C ARG A 195 4.24 4.40 -17.16
N TYR A 196 4.39 4.06 -15.87
CA TYR A 196 4.95 4.99 -14.91
C TYR A 196 6.25 4.46 -14.30
N TYR A 197 7.11 5.40 -13.92
CA TYR A 197 8.20 5.23 -12.99
C TYR A 197 7.89 6.01 -11.71
N HIS A 198 7.94 5.34 -10.56
CA HIS A 198 7.81 5.99 -9.25
C HIS A 198 9.19 5.97 -8.58
N GLU A 199 9.76 7.14 -8.34
CA GLU A 199 11.05 7.28 -7.70
C GLU A 199 10.88 7.54 -6.21
N ARG A 200 11.39 6.63 -5.37
CA ARG A 200 11.36 6.72 -3.91
C ARG A 200 12.69 7.16 -3.32
N THR A 201 13.79 6.94 -4.03
CA THR A 201 15.14 7.32 -3.60
C THR A 201 16.01 7.61 -4.82
N ALA A 202 17.06 8.39 -4.63
CA ALA A 202 18.07 8.68 -5.65
C ALA A 202 18.81 7.44 -6.18
N GLN A 203 18.65 6.26 -5.54
CA GLN A 203 19.17 4.97 -5.97
C GLN A 203 18.15 4.18 -6.80
N PHE A 204 17.13 4.84 -7.34
CA PHE A 204 16.10 4.28 -8.21
C PHE A 204 15.24 3.19 -7.55
N ALA A 205 15.05 3.25 -6.23
CA ALA A 205 14.03 2.44 -5.58
C ALA A 205 12.64 2.86 -6.09
N SER A 206 11.84 1.87 -6.45
CA SER A 206 10.55 2.04 -7.09
C SER A 206 9.52 1.05 -6.53
N VAL A 207 8.29 1.18 -6.97
CA VAL A 207 7.16 0.33 -6.59
C VAL A 207 6.62 -0.42 -7.80
N THR A 208 6.26 -1.68 -7.62
CA THR A 208 5.59 -2.49 -8.63
C THR A 208 4.07 -2.28 -8.60
N SER A 209 3.37 -2.83 -9.58
CA SER A 209 1.89 -2.83 -9.59
C SER A 209 1.27 -3.66 -8.46
N ALA A 210 2.03 -4.55 -7.80
CA ALA A 210 1.57 -5.34 -6.65
C ALA A 210 1.63 -4.57 -5.32
N SER A 211 2.31 -3.41 -5.27
CA SER A 211 2.35 -2.55 -4.09
C SER A 211 1.01 -1.84 -3.86
N PHE A 212 0.78 -1.30 -2.67
CA PHE A 212 -0.37 -0.44 -2.39
C PHE A 212 -0.46 0.74 -3.37
N LEU A 213 0.64 1.47 -3.56
CA LEU A 213 0.69 2.57 -4.53
C LEU A 213 0.46 2.10 -5.96
N GLY A 214 1.02 0.94 -6.35
CA GLY A 214 0.82 0.37 -7.66
C GLY A 214 -0.64 0.04 -7.95
N GLN A 215 -1.36 -0.48 -6.95
CA GLN A 215 -2.81 -0.72 -7.06
C GLN A 215 -3.58 0.60 -7.21
N LEU A 216 -3.22 1.66 -6.46
CA LEU A 216 -3.82 2.98 -6.63
C LEU A 216 -3.61 3.53 -8.04
N TYR A 217 -2.39 3.43 -8.56
CA TYR A 217 -2.07 3.89 -9.92
C TYR A 217 -2.76 3.04 -10.99
N GLY A 218 -2.96 1.75 -10.71
CA GLY A 218 -3.77 0.86 -11.55
C GLY A 218 -5.21 1.33 -11.75
N LEU A 219 -5.81 2.02 -10.76
CA LEU A 219 -7.14 2.64 -10.91
C LEU A 219 -7.17 3.73 -11.99
N LEU A 220 -6.03 4.36 -12.27
CA LEU A 220 -5.84 5.34 -13.34
C LEU A 220 -5.29 4.70 -14.62
N ASN A 221 -5.37 3.37 -14.75
CA ASN A 221 -4.87 2.59 -15.88
C ASN A 221 -3.35 2.74 -16.11
N LEU A 222 -2.59 2.96 -15.05
CA LEU A 222 -1.14 3.07 -15.07
C LEU A 222 -0.48 1.72 -14.73
N ARG A 223 0.64 1.39 -15.40
CA ARG A 223 1.43 0.18 -15.17
C ARG A 223 2.85 0.53 -14.78
N SER A 224 3.37 -0.15 -13.78
CA SER A 224 4.75 0.09 -13.33
C SER A 224 5.76 -0.46 -14.32
N ILE A 225 6.80 0.33 -14.64
CA ILE A 225 7.97 -0.21 -15.35
C ILE A 225 8.78 -1.15 -14.45
N ALA A 226 8.62 -1.07 -13.13
CA ALA A 226 9.28 -1.93 -12.16
C ALA A 226 8.70 -3.36 -12.11
N ASP A 227 7.61 -3.65 -12.83
CA ASP A 227 7.08 -5.01 -12.96
C ASP A 227 8.00 -5.90 -13.81
N VAL A 228 8.75 -5.30 -14.74
CA VAL A 228 9.65 -6.01 -15.63
C VAL A 228 10.83 -6.58 -14.84
N GLY A 229 10.98 -7.90 -14.86
CA GLY A 229 12.03 -8.61 -14.11
C GLY A 229 11.74 -8.83 -12.62
N SER A 230 10.62 -8.32 -12.10
CA SER A 230 10.18 -8.59 -10.73
C SER A 230 9.44 -9.92 -10.63
N ALA A 231 9.68 -10.66 -9.54
CA ALA A 231 8.89 -11.87 -9.26
C ALA A 231 7.43 -11.53 -8.95
N PRO A 232 6.48 -12.42 -9.25
CA PRO A 232 5.07 -12.19 -8.91
C PRO A 232 4.89 -11.87 -7.42
N GLY A 233 4.11 -10.82 -7.11
CA GLY A 233 3.85 -10.37 -5.75
C GLY A 233 4.95 -9.50 -5.10
N THR A 234 6.08 -9.30 -5.78
CA THR A 234 7.09 -8.32 -5.35
C THR A 234 6.46 -6.92 -5.34
N ARG A 235 6.67 -6.14 -4.29
CA ARG A 235 6.08 -4.80 -4.13
C ARG A 235 7.06 -3.67 -4.36
N ASP A 236 8.30 -3.88 -3.98
CA ASP A 236 9.39 -2.92 -4.10
C ASP A 236 10.44 -3.48 -5.05
N ALA A 237 11.00 -2.61 -5.88
CA ALA A 237 12.08 -2.96 -6.81
C ALA A 237 13.12 -1.85 -6.82
N THR A 238 14.35 -2.20 -7.12
CA THR A 238 15.39 -1.22 -7.45
C THR A 238 15.76 -1.39 -8.90
N LEU A 239 15.62 -0.33 -9.67
CA LEU A 239 15.93 -0.33 -11.09
C LEU A 239 17.36 0.17 -11.33
N SER A 240 17.89 -0.04 -12.52
CA SER A 240 19.07 0.69 -12.99
C SER A 240 18.65 1.90 -13.82
N ALA A 241 19.53 2.91 -13.90
CA ALA A 241 19.28 4.07 -14.76
C ALA A 241 19.00 3.64 -16.22
N GLN A 242 19.74 2.61 -16.72
CA GLN A 242 19.55 2.09 -18.07
C GLN A 242 18.18 1.42 -18.23
N ALA A 243 17.73 0.62 -17.26
CA ALA A 243 16.40 -0.01 -17.32
C ALA A 243 15.26 1.04 -17.38
N ILE A 244 15.42 2.17 -16.70
CA ILE A 244 14.45 3.26 -16.75
C ILE A 244 14.47 3.92 -18.13
N ILE A 245 15.66 4.15 -18.71
CA ILE A 245 15.81 4.72 -20.06
C ILE A 245 15.18 3.79 -21.10
N ASP A 246 15.50 2.50 -21.05
CA ASP A 246 14.98 1.50 -22.00
C ASP A 246 13.46 1.34 -21.91
N ALA A 247 12.92 1.41 -20.67
CA ALA A 247 11.48 1.37 -20.44
C ALA A 247 10.77 2.64 -20.94
N ASN A 248 11.47 3.78 -20.97
CA ASN A 248 10.95 5.08 -21.42
C ASN A 248 9.54 5.38 -20.88
N PRO A 249 9.37 5.63 -19.57
CA PRO A 249 8.06 5.80 -18.95
C PRO A 249 7.32 7.04 -19.48
N ASP A 250 6.00 6.93 -19.55
CA ASP A 250 5.10 8.03 -19.94
C ASP A 250 4.88 9.05 -18.81
N LEU A 251 5.04 8.59 -17.57
CA LEU A 251 4.85 9.36 -16.34
C LEU A 251 5.97 9.06 -15.37
N ILE A 252 6.51 10.09 -14.72
CA ILE A 252 7.39 9.95 -13.55
C ILE A 252 6.68 10.54 -12.34
N VAL A 253 6.57 9.77 -11.26
CA VAL A 253 6.15 10.23 -9.94
C VAL A 253 7.40 10.33 -9.07
N LEU A 254 7.74 11.56 -8.66
CA LEU A 254 8.93 11.87 -7.91
C LEU A 254 8.56 12.04 -6.43
N ALA A 255 8.93 11.09 -5.59
CA ALA A 255 8.58 11.01 -4.18
C ALA A 255 9.81 10.96 -3.25
N ASP A 256 10.89 11.63 -3.67
CA ASP A 256 12.16 11.72 -2.96
C ASP A 256 12.69 13.17 -2.91
N THR A 257 11.78 14.09 -2.78
CA THR A 257 12.05 15.54 -2.76
C THR A 257 12.66 16.00 -1.43
N LYS A 258 12.16 15.45 -0.31
CA LYS A 258 12.63 15.77 1.05
C LYS A 258 13.95 15.06 1.36
N CYS A 259 13.99 13.74 1.19
CA CYS A 259 15.16 12.94 1.50
C CYS A 259 16.35 13.31 0.62
N CYS A 260 16.10 13.51 -0.67
CA CYS A 260 17.14 13.44 -1.69
C CYS A 260 17.20 14.70 -2.57
N ARG A 261 16.35 15.69 -2.30
CA ARG A 261 16.25 16.99 -2.99
C ARG A 261 16.06 16.86 -4.51
N GLN A 262 15.35 15.81 -4.93
CA GLN A 262 15.07 15.61 -6.34
C GLN A 262 14.04 16.61 -6.85
N THR A 263 14.24 17.05 -8.09
CA THR A 263 13.38 18.00 -8.81
C THR A 263 13.29 17.59 -10.27
N SER A 264 12.38 18.18 -11.04
CA SER A 264 12.33 17.98 -12.49
C SER A 264 13.66 18.34 -13.19
N ASP A 265 14.39 19.33 -12.67
CA ASP A 265 15.67 19.75 -13.25
C ASP A 265 16.78 18.73 -12.93
N THR A 266 16.82 18.19 -11.71
CA THR A 266 17.79 17.13 -11.37
C THR A 266 17.53 15.86 -12.18
N LEU A 267 16.26 15.51 -12.46
CA LEU A 267 15.92 14.41 -13.37
C LEU A 267 16.44 14.66 -14.79
N ARG A 268 16.15 15.86 -15.33
CA ARG A 268 16.56 16.24 -16.70
C ARG A 268 18.08 16.25 -16.87
N ALA A 269 18.82 16.60 -15.81
CA ALA A 269 20.28 16.65 -15.82
C ALA A 269 20.96 15.28 -15.79
N ARG A 270 20.24 14.20 -15.50
CA ARG A 270 20.79 12.83 -15.49
C ARG A 270 21.15 12.41 -16.92
N PRO A 271 22.28 11.69 -17.13
CA PRO A 271 22.68 11.21 -18.45
C PRO A 271 21.57 10.37 -19.12
N GLY A 272 21.16 10.77 -20.33
CA GLY A 272 20.14 10.09 -21.13
C GLY A 272 18.67 10.37 -20.75
N TRP A 273 18.41 11.04 -19.62
CA TRP A 273 17.03 11.23 -19.13
C TRP A 273 16.28 12.37 -19.83
N SER A 274 17.00 13.36 -20.38
CA SER A 274 16.35 14.48 -21.09
C SER A 274 15.49 14.06 -22.29
N ALA A 275 15.74 12.85 -22.84
CA ALA A 275 14.99 12.28 -23.96
C ALA A 275 13.79 11.41 -23.53
N LEU A 276 13.61 11.14 -22.22
CA LEU A 276 12.50 10.34 -21.73
C LEU A 276 11.15 10.99 -22.08
N MET A 277 10.16 10.15 -22.43
CA MET A 277 8.83 10.61 -22.79
C MET A 277 8.22 11.48 -21.68
N ALA A 278 8.31 11.05 -20.42
CA ALA A 278 7.80 11.82 -19.29
C ALA A 278 8.45 13.20 -19.15
N ILE A 279 9.72 13.35 -19.53
CA ILE A 279 10.44 14.64 -19.46
C ILE A 279 10.05 15.53 -20.66
N THR A 280 10.03 14.97 -21.87
CA THR A 280 9.72 15.72 -23.11
C THR A 280 8.26 16.16 -23.17
N THR A 281 7.35 15.40 -22.63
CA THR A 281 5.92 15.75 -22.53
C THR A 281 5.56 16.45 -21.21
N ASN A 282 6.57 16.80 -20.39
CA ASN A 282 6.37 17.41 -19.07
C ASN A 282 5.39 16.64 -18.17
N THR A 283 5.43 15.30 -18.21
CA THR A 283 4.54 14.42 -17.42
C THR A 283 5.31 13.91 -16.17
N VAL A 284 5.84 14.86 -15.40
CA VAL A 284 6.46 14.60 -14.09
C VAL A 284 5.53 15.13 -13.01
N VAL A 285 5.18 14.28 -12.04
CA VAL A 285 4.41 14.64 -10.83
C VAL A 285 5.36 14.62 -9.65
N ILE A 286 5.51 15.76 -9.01
CA ILE A 286 6.26 15.87 -7.76
C ILE A 286 5.26 15.71 -6.62
N VAL A 287 5.51 14.76 -5.73
CA VAL A 287 4.68 14.51 -4.56
C VAL A 287 5.51 14.64 -3.29
N ASP A 288 4.82 14.97 -2.21
CA ASP A 288 5.44 14.95 -0.88
C ASP A 288 5.85 13.51 -0.52
N ASP A 289 7.10 13.31 -0.11
CA ASP A 289 7.64 11.99 0.27
C ASP A 289 6.76 11.31 1.34
N ASP A 290 6.26 12.09 2.31
CA ASP A 290 5.41 11.57 3.38
C ASP A 290 4.07 11.07 2.82
N LEU A 291 3.47 11.83 1.89
CA LEU A 291 2.22 11.44 1.23
C LEU A 291 2.35 10.12 0.46
N ALA A 292 3.47 9.92 -0.20
CA ALA A 292 3.76 8.70 -0.97
C ALA A 292 4.08 7.47 -0.09
N ASN A 293 4.30 7.67 1.22
CA ASN A 293 4.61 6.60 2.16
C ASN A 293 3.47 6.29 3.14
N GLN A 294 2.28 6.87 2.92
CA GLN A 294 1.11 6.71 3.78
C GLN A 294 -0.07 6.09 3.02
N TRP A 295 -1.00 5.52 3.78
CA TRP A 295 -2.22 4.88 3.26
C TRP A 295 -3.48 5.46 3.92
N GLY A 296 -3.38 6.71 4.40
CA GLY A 296 -4.44 7.45 5.10
C GLY A 296 -5.35 8.23 4.15
N PRO A 297 -6.14 9.17 4.70
CA PRO A 297 -7.13 9.92 3.93
C PRO A 297 -6.57 10.71 2.73
N ARG A 298 -5.31 11.18 2.81
CA ARG A 298 -4.70 11.98 1.74
C ARG A 298 -4.25 11.20 0.50
N ILE A 299 -4.42 9.88 0.46
CA ILE A 299 -4.20 9.11 -0.79
C ILE A 299 -5.06 9.63 -1.95
N VAL A 300 -6.18 10.28 -1.63
CA VAL A 300 -7.04 10.98 -2.60
C VAL A 300 -6.29 12.13 -3.27
N ASP A 301 -5.51 12.89 -2.50
CA ASP A 301 -4.72 14.02 -3.01
C ASP A 301 -3.62 13.53 -3.95
N LEU A 302 -2.99 12.40 -3.62
CA LEU A 302 -2.00 11.74 -4.49
C LEU A 302 -2.62 11.37 -5.86
N LEU A 303 -3.77 10.71 -5.85
CA LEU A 303 -4.49 10.35 -7.07
C LEU A 303 -4.93 11.58 -7.85
N GLN A 304 -5.37 12.63 -7.16
CA GLN A 304 -5.77 13.91 -7.78
C GLN A 304 -4.59 14.59 -8.48
N ALA A 305 -3.40 14.60 -7.86
CA ALA A 305 -2.20 15.17 -8.44
C ALA A 305 -1.79 14.43 -9.73
N ILE A 306 -1.81 13.10 -9.71
CA ILE A 306 -1.49 12.26 -10.87
C ILE A 306 -2.50 12.48 -11.99
N SER A 307 -3.81 12.37 -11.69
CA SER A 307 -4.89 12.60 -12.65
C SER A 307 -4.82 13.98 -13.30
N GLY A 308 -4.57 15.03 -12.49
CA GLY A 308 -4.40 16.39 -12.99
C GLY A 308 -3.26 16.52 -14.00
N ARG A 309 -2.14 15.83 -13.77
CA ARG A 309 -1.02 15.83 -14.73
C ARG A 309 -1.36 15.08 -16.01
N LEU A 310 -2.08 13.95 -15.92
CA LEU A 310 -2.51 13.19 -17.08
C LEU A 310 -3.51 13.97 -17.96
N LEU A 311 -4.43 14.72 -17.34
CA LEU A 311 -5.35 15.60 -18.03
C LEU A 311 -4.63 16.75 -18.76
N ALA A 312 -3.65 17.36 -18.11
CA ALA A 312 -2.84 18.42 -18.72
C ALA A 312 -2.07 17.93 -19.96
N ARG A 313 -1.59 16.67 -19.94
CA ARG A 313 -0.91 16.05 -21.09
C ARG A 313 -1.82 15.90 -22.32
N THR A 314 -3.10 15.62 -22.13
CA THR A 314 -4.05 15.43 -23.25
C THR A 314 -4.57 16.73 -23.84
N ALA A 315 -4.36 17.85 -23.14
CA ALA A 315 -4.77 19.18 -23.57
C ALA A 315 -3.66 19.94 -24.36
N SER A 316 -2.45 19.41 -24.40
CA SER A 316 -1.28 19.95 -25.12
C SER A 316 -1.10 19.25 -26.46
#